data_0ef98a9650b458fb7384df23797b3ac0
#
_entry.id   0ef98a9650b458fb7384df23797b3ac0
#
_cell.length_a   1.000
_cell.length_b   1.000
_cell.length_c   1.000
_cell.angle_alpha   90.00
_cell.angle_beta   90.00
_cell.angle_gamma   90.00
#
_symmetry.space_group_name_H-M   'P 1'
#
loop_
_entity.id
_entity.type
_entity.pdbx_description
1 polymer ?
#
loop_
_entity_poly.entity_id
_entity_poly.type
_entity_poly.pdbx_seq_one_letter_code
_entity_poly.pdbx_strand_id
1 'polypeptide(L)'
;TGAFSVHAAKAGAAEVVAVDLAAKVHARARRNYELSGLDPARLETIPADAVKTLDRFADRKRVFDLIVCDPPTFSHGPAGQFQVARDLARLAAGSALVLSPAGFLVFATNSTKVSAAELDRALAEGGAAAGVDLRIVERVGLPQDFPVAPGFPEGNYLKVAIAARVS
;
A
#
# COMPACT_ATOMS: atom_id res chain seq x y z
N THR A 1 10.81 0.93 -5.94
CA THR A 1 11.54 2.09 -6.52
C THR A 1 11.45 3.35 -5.66
N GLY A 2 10.53 3.42 -4.71
CA GLY A 2 10.33 4.55 -3.80
C GLY A 2 9.55 5.72 -4.41
N ALA A 3 8.83 5.51 -5.51
CA ALA A 3 8.07 6.58 -6.15
C ALA A 3 7.04 7.21 -5.20
N PHE A 4 6.24 6.40 -4.51
CA PHE A 4 5.27 6.90 -3.52
C PHE A 4 5.96 7.69 -2.40
N SER A 5 7.12 7.20 -1.91
CA SER A 5 7.89 7.88 -0.89
C SER A 5 8.38 9.27 -1.34
N VAL A 6 8.87 9.38 -2.58
CA VAL A 6 9.30 10.66 -3.16
C VAL A 6 8.12 11.62 -3.29
N HIS A 7 6.97 11.14 -3.78
CA HIS A 7 5.76 11.97 -3.91
C HIS A 7 5.23 12.45 -2.56
N ALA A 8 5.17 11.56 -1.56
CA ALA A 8 4.74 11.92 -0.20
C ALA A 8 5.64 13.00 0.41
N ALA A 9 6.97 12.84 0.31
CA ALA A 9 7.90 13.83 0.83
C ALA A 9 7.82 15.18 0.10
N LYS A 10 7.69 15.18 -1.23
CA LYS A 10 7.50 16.41 -2.02
C LYS A 10 6.19 17.12 -1.70
N ALA A 11 5.16 16.35 -1.32
CA ALA A 11 3.88 16.90 -0.87
C ALA A 11 3.92 17.41 0.59
N GLY A 12 5.06 17.30 1.27
CA GLY A 12 5.25 17.87 2.62
C GLY A 12 5.08 16.87 3.77
N ALA A 13 5.07 15.55 3.50
CA ALA A 13 5.06 14.56 4.59
C ALA A 13 6.27 14.77 5.51
N ALA A 14 6.02 14.87 6.82
CA ALA A 14 7.06 15.10 7.82
C ALA A 14 7.99 13.89 7.96
N GLU A 15 7.41 12.69 7.92
CA GLU A 15 8.10 11.41 7.98
C GLU A 15 7.61 10.49 6.87
N VAL A 16 8.51 9.72 6.28
CA VAL A 16 8.18 8.73 5.27
C VAL A 16 8.85 7.41 5.63
N VAL A 17 8.04 6.35 5.66
CA VAL A 17 8.49 4.98 5.93
C VAL A 17 8.24 4.12 4.70
N ALA A 18 9.26 3.40 4.25
CA ALA A 18 9.16 2.44 3.16
C ALA A 18 9.46 1.03 3.67
N VAL A 19 8.53 0.12 3.45
CA VAL A 19 8.64 -1.30 3.83
C VAL A 19 8.70 -2.15 2.58
N ASP A 20 9.73 -2.96 2.43
CA ASP A 20 9.90 -3.94 1.35
C ASP A 20 10.89 -5.01 1.80
N LEU A 21 10.71 -6.26 1.36
CA LEU A 21 11.66 -7.34 1.68
C LEU A 21 13.02 -7.16 1.01
N ALA A 22 13.06 -6.51 -0.15
CA ALA A 22 14.24 -6.46 -0.99
C ALA A 22 15.14 -5.25 -0.65
N ALA A 23 16.30 -5.50 -0.07
CA ALA A 23 17.29 -4.45 0.24
C ALA A 23 17.67 -3.58 -0.98
N LYS A 24 17.71 -4.18 -2.18
CA LYS A 24 17.98 -3.45 -3.45
C LYS A 24 16.92 -2.40 -3.77
N VAL A 25 15.65 -2.64 -3.39
CA VAL A 25 14.55 -1.68 -3.57
C VAL A 25 14.80 -0.46 -2.69
N HIS A 26 15.22 -0.65 -1.44
CA HIS A 26 15.54 0.43 -0.52
C HIS A 26 16.74 1.27 -0.98
N ALA A 27 17.80 0.65 -1.47
CA ALA A 27 18.95 1.38 -2.03
C ALA A 27 18.52 2.27 -3.20
N ARG A 28 17.67 1.74 -4.10
CA ARG A 28 17.12 2.51 -5.23
C ARG A 28 16.19 3.64 -4.75
N ALA A 29 15.36 3.40 -3.74
CA ALA A 29 14.48 4.41 -3.17
C ALA A 29 15.29 5.59 -2.59
N ARG A 30 16.33 5.33 -1.83
CA ARG A 30 17.24 6.37 -1.30
C ARG A 30 17.90 7.16 -2.42
N ARG A 31 18.38 6.48 -3.46
CA ARG A 31 18.98 7.16 -4.62
C ARG A 31 17.97 8.06 -5.33
N ASN A 32 16.74 7.61 -5.52
CA ASN A 32 15.68 8.42 -6.12
C ASN A 32 15.29 9.62 -5.24
N TYR A 33 15.35 9.47 -3.92
CA TYR A 33 15.17 10.57 -2.97
C TYR A 33 16.23 11.67 -3.18
N GLU A 34 17.51 11.30 -3.23
CA GLU A 34 18.64 12.21 -3.49
C GLU A 34 18.47 12.92 -4.84
N LEU A 35 18.20 12.17 -5.92
CA LEU A 35 18.00 12.72 -7.26
C LEU A 35 16.79 13.66 -7.34
N SER A 36 15.85 13.53 -6.42
CA SER A 36 14.68 14.39 -6.31
C SER A 36 14.91 15.65 -5.45
N GLY A 37 16.13 15.85 -4.96
CA GLY A 37 16.50 16.97 -4.08
C GLY A 37 15.97 16.81 -2.65
N LEU A 38 15.65 15.59 -2.23
CA LEU A 38 15.19 15.26 -0.88
C LEU A 38 16.33 14.70 -0.04
N ASP A 39 16.29 14.95 1.27
CA ASP A 39 17.25 14.39 2.21
C ASP A 39 16.95 12.91 2.49
N PRO A 40 17.83 11.95 2.08
CA PRO A 40 17.61 10.53 2.29
C PRO A 40 17.55 10.12 3.77
N ALA A 41 18.09 10.93 4.69
CA ALA A 41 18.01 10.69 6.12
C ALA A 41 16.57 10.78 6.66
N ARG A 42 15.67 11.45 5.93
CA ARG A 42 14.24 11.57 6.25
C ARG A 42 13.42 10.39 5.75
N LEU A 43 14.01 9.45 5.00
CA LEU A 43 13.38 8.22 4.55
C LEU A 43 13.79 7.06 5.44
N GLU A 44 12.89 6.62 6.31
CA GLU A 44 13.05 5.36 7.03
C GLU A 44 12.81 4.19 6.07
N THR A 45 13.76 3.27 5.99
CA THR A 45 13.63 2.06 5.15
C THR A 45 13.70 0.81 6.02
N ILE A 46 12.70 -0.07 5.88
CA ILE A 46 12.56 -1.29 6.68
C ILE A 46 12.61 -2.50 5.75
N PRO A 47 13.74 -3.23 5.68
CA PRO A 47 13.86 -4.45 4.87
C PRO A 47 13.21 -5.63 5.60
N ALA A 48 11.88 -5.69 5.58
CA ALA A 48 11.11 -6.69 6.30
C ALA A 48 9.76 -6.99 5.61
N ASP A 49 9.12 -8.08 6.05
CA ASP A 49 7.77 -8.45 5.66
C ASP A 49 6.76 -7.38 6.11
N ALA A 50 5.86 -6.98 5.20
CA ALA A 50 4.90 -5.91 5.46
C ALA A 50 3.92 -6.25 6.59
N VAL A 51 3.36 -7.48 6.60
CA VAL A 51 2.40 -7.89 7.63
C VAL A 51 3.06 -7.85 9.01
N LYS A 52 4.25 -8.47 9.15
CA LYS A 52 5.00 -8.46 10.42
C LYS A 52 5.41 -7.06 10.85
N THR A 53 5.62 -6.16 9.90
CA THR A 53 5.97 -4.77 10.20
C THR A 53 4.77 -3.99 10.68
N LEU A 54 3.59 -4.19 10.06
CA LEU A 54 2.33 -3.62 10.52
C LEU A 54 1.99 -4.08 11.94
N ASP A 55 2.14 -5.39 12.25
CA ASP A 55 1.96 -5.92 13.60
C ASP A 55 2.85 -5.18 14.61
N ARG A 56 4.16 -5.02 14.29
CA ARG A 56 5.10 -4.29 15.16
C ARG A 56 4.75 -2.80 15.32
N PHE A 57 4.20 -2.16 14.30
CA PHE A 57 3.74 -0.78 14.42
C PHE A 57 2.52 -0.70 15.35
N ALA A 58 1.57 -1.62 15.22
CA ALA A 58 0.40 -1.71 16.09
C ALA A 58 0.82 -1.92 17.56
N ASP A 59 1.72 -2.88 17.84
CA ASP A 59 2.26 -3.15 19.18
C ASP A 59 2.91 -1.91 19.82
N ARG A 60 3.58 -1.10 18.99
CA ARG A 60 4.25 0.15 19.40
C ARG A 60 3.34 1.37 19.37
N LYS A 61 2.07 1.20 19.01
CA LYS A 61 1.09 2.29 18.82
C LYS A 61 1.57 3.38 17.84
N ARG A 62 2.39 2.98 16.87
CA ARG A 62 2.81 3.88 15.79
C ARG A 62 1.71 3.96 14.75
N VAL A 63 1.25 5.16 14.46
CA VAL A 63 0.18 5.43 13.50
C VAL A 63 0.66 6.31 12.35
N PHE A 64 -0.08 6.27 11.24
CA PHE A 64 0.24 6.99 10.01
C PHE A 64 -1.01 7.68 9.47
N ASP A 65 -0.85 8.90 8.96
CA ASP A 65 -1.96 9.67 8.36
C ASP A 65 -2.27 9.21 6.93
N LEU A 66 -1.28 8.64 6.26
CA LEU A 66 -1.41 8.07 4.93
C LEU A 66 -0.64 6.75 4.83
N ILE A 67 -1.31 5.71 4.38
CA ILE A 67 -0.71 4.43 4.06
C ILE A 67 -0.95 4.12 2.58
N VAL A 68 0.10 3.76 1.85
CA VAL A 68 -0.01 3.22 0.49
C VAL A 68 0.39 1.76 0.54
N CYS A 69 -0.57 0.88 0.25
CA CYS A 69 -0.40 -0.57 0.22
C CYS A 69 -0.60 -1.08 -1.21
N ASP A 70 0.50 -1.41 -1.87
CA ASP A 70 0.54 -1.95 -3.24
C ASP A 70 1.35 -3.26 -3.24
N PRO A 71 0.76 -4.36 -2.76
CA PRO A 71 1.45 -5.63 -2.65
C PRO A 71 1.72 -6.25 -4.03
N PRO A 72 2.81 -7.02 -4.18
CA PRO A 72 3.10 -7.71 -5.42
C PRO A 72 2.04 -8.77 -5.72
N THR A 73 1.72 -8.97 -7.01
CA THR A 73 0.78 -10.01 -7.47
C THR A 73 1.26 -11.43 -7.13
N PHE A 74 2.57 -11.62 -7.11
CA PHE A 74 3.25 -12.87 -6.78
C PHE A 74 4.46 -12.58 -5.92
N SER A 75 4.50 -13.10 -4.70
CA SER A 75 5.72 -13.14 -3.90
C SER A 75 5.93 -14.55 -3.33
N HIS A 76 7.17 -15.03 -3.42
CA HIS A 76 7.64 -16.18 -2.68
C HIS A 76 8.47 -15.63 -1.54
N GLY A 77 7.86 -15.48 -0.37
CA GLY A 77 8.56 -15.07 0.84
C GLY A 77 8.79 -16.27 1.77
N PRO A 78 9.55 -16.08 2.87
CA PRO A 78 9.76 -17.12 3.90
C PRO A 78 8.45 -17.65 4.51
N ALA A 79 7.35 -16.90 4.38
CA ALA A 79 6.00 -17.28 4.87
C ALA A 79 5.18 -18.08 3.82
N GLY A 80 5.75 -18.45 2.66
CA GLY A 80 5.06 -19.17 1.59
C GLY A 80 4.62 -18.29 0.42
N GLN A 81 3.83 -18.89 -0.47
CA GLN A 81 3.27 -18.19 -1.64
C GLN A 81 2.15 -17.25 -1.21
N PHE A 82 2.18 -16.00 -1.70
CA PHE A 82 1.13 -15.00 -1.47
C PHE A 82 -0.21 -15.52 -2.02
N GLN A 83 -1.18 -15.74 -1.13
CA GLN A 83 -2.55 -16.11 -1.48
C GLN A 83 -3.39 -14.84 -1.53
N VAL A 84 -3.62 -14.33 -2.74
CA VAL A 84 -4.09 -12.97 -3.01
C VAL A 84 -5.27 -12.54 -2.12
N ALA A 85 -6.37 -13.29 -2.06
CA ALA A 85 -7.55 -12.86 -1.30
C ALA A 85 -7.29 -12.78 0.22
N ARG A 86 -6.69 -13.83 0.80
CA ARG A 86 -6.41 -13.89 2.25
C ARG A 86 -5.37 -12.87 2.68
N ASP A 87 -4.33 -12.69 1.87
CA ASP A 87 -3.21 -11.83 2.24
C ASP A 87 -3.57 -10.35 2.03
N LEU A 88 -4.46 -10.03 1.08
CA LEU A 88 -5.05 -8.68 0.95
C LEU A 88 -5.86 -8.30 2.19
N ALA A 89 -6.74 -9.19 2.71
CA ALA A 89 -7.51 -8.89 3.91
C ALA A 89 -6.60 -8.69 5.14
N ARG A 90 -5.52 -9.48 5.28
CA ARG A 90 -4.53 -9.28 6.36
C ARG A 90 -3.77 -7.96 6.25
N LEU A 91 -3.37 -7.58 5.03
CA LEU A 91 -2.72 -6.29 4.79
C LEU A 91 -3.69 -5.13 5.07
N ALA A 92 -4.94 -5.25 4.68
CA ALA A 92 -5.98 -4.26 4.98
C ALA A 92 -6.19 -4.12 6.49
N ALA A 93 -6.29 -5.24 7.22
CA ALA A 93 -6.46 -5.23 8.69
C ALA A 93 -5.25 -4.58 9.39
N GLY A 94 -4.03 -4.99 9.06
CA GLY A 94 -2.83 -4.41 9.64
C GLY A 94 -2.69 -2.93 9.31
N SER A 95 -3.03 -2.52 8.08
CA SER A 95 -3.02 -1.11 7.69
C SER A 95 -4.08 -0.31 8.47
N ALA A 96 -5.30 -0.84 8.62
CA ALA A 96 -6.37 -0.18 9.36
C ALA A 96 -6.01 0.04 10.84
N LEU A 97 -5.34 -0.94 11.48
CA LEU A 97 -4.89 -0.83 12.88
C LEU A 97 -3.91 0.32 13.11
N VAL A 98 -3.05 0.59 12.14
CA VAL A 98 -2.01 1.62 12.25
C VAL A 98 -2.35 2.91 11.50
N LEU A 99 -3.56 3.02 10.96
CA LEU A 99 -4.06 4.24 10.35
C LEU A 99 -4.57 5.20 11.43
N SER A 100 -4.16 6.46 11.40
CA SER A 100 -4.64 7.47 12.35
C SER A 100 -6.13 7.78 12.12
N PRO A 101 -6.86 8.28 13.14
CA PRO A 101 -8.21 8.81 12.92
C PRO A 101 -8.21 9.86 11.80
N ALA A 102 -9.17 9.80 10.89
CA ALA A 102 -9.25 10.60 9.67
C ALA A 102 -8.09 10.38 8.67
N GLY A 103 -7.26 9.36 8.87
CA GLY A 103 -6.20 8.98 7.94
C GLY A 103 -6.73 8.27 6.69
N PHE A 104 -5.89 8.17 5.67
CA PHE A 104 -6.23 7.58 4.37
C PHE A 104 -5.40 6.34 4.06
N LEU A 105 -6.07 5.29 3.58
CA LEU A 105 -5.45 4.09 3.05
C LEU A 105 -5.64 4.04 1.53
N VAL A 106 -4.56 4.15 0.78
CA VAL A 106 -4.52 3.85 -0.65
C VAL A 106 -4.21 2.37 -0.81
N PHE A 107 -5.19 1.59 -1.24
CA PHE A 107 -5.09 0.15 -1.34
C PHE A 107 -5.18 -0.28 -2.80
N ALA A 108 -4.10 -0.83 -3.34
CA ALA A 108 -3.95 -1.11 -4.76
C ALA A 108 -3.71 -2.60 -5.04
N THR A 109 -4.07 -3.03 -6.24
CA THR A 109 -3.63 -4.31 -6.81
C THR A 109 -3.57 -4.21 -8.33
N ASN A 110 -2.53 -4.80 -8.90
CA ASN A 110 -2.36 -4.99 -10.33
C ASN A 110 -2.66 -6.44 -10.77
N SER A 111 -3.22 -7.25 -9.90
CA SER A 111 -3.59 -8.63 -10.21
C SER A 111 -4.82 -8.70 -11.11
N THR A 112 -4.71 -9.35 -12.26
CA THR A 112 -5.85 -9.68 -13.13
C THR A 112 -6.81 -10.70 -12.50
N LYS A 113 -6.35 -11.41 -11.45
CA LYS A 113 -7.13 -12.41 -10.70
C LYS A 113 -7.95 -11.80 -9.56
N VAL A 114 -7.81 -10.51 -9.31
CA VAL A 114 -8.55 -9.79 -8.27
C VAL A 114 -9.46 -8.77 -8.93
N SER A 115 -10.75 -8.92 -8.75
CA SER A 115 -11.75 -7.94 -9.17
C SER A 115 -11.78 -6.74 -8.20
N ALA A 116 -12.39 -5.63 -8.63
CA ALA A 116 -12.62 -4.48 -7.75
C ALA A 116 -13.49 -4.86 -6.53
N ALA A 117 -14.49 -5.73 -6.72
CA ALA A 117 -15.35 -6.21 -5.63
C ALA A 117 -14.58 -7.06 -4.60
N GLU A 118 -13.59 -7.84 -5.03
CA GLU A 118 -12.73 -8.59 -4.11
C GLU A 118 -11.77 -7.66 -3.35
N LEU A 119 -11.27 -6.59 -3.98
CA LEU A 119 -10.49 -5.58 -3.29
C LEU A 119 -11.34 -4.86 -2.22
N ASP A 120 -12.57 -4.47 -2.56
CA ASP A 120 -13.52 -3.86 -1.62
C ASP A 120 -13.85 -4.80 -0.45
N ARG A 121 -14.04 -6.09 -0.73
CA ARG A 121 -14.27 -7.11 0.30
C ARG A 121 -13.09 -7.23 1.25
N ALA A 122 -11.85 -7.26 0.71
CA ALA A 122 -10.65 -7.30 1.53
C ALA A 122 -10.54 -6.09 2.46
N LEU A 123 -10.90 -4.90 2.00
CA LEU A 123 -10.98 -3.69 2.84
C LEU A 123 -12.05 -3.79 3.92
N ALA A 124 -13.25 -4.29 3.57
CA ALA A 124 -14.34 -4.47 4.53
C ALA A 124 -13.99 -5.49 5.61
N GLU A 125 -13.46 -6.66 5.21
CA GLU A 125 -13.01 -7.71 6.15
C GLU A 125 -11.84 -7.22 7.02
N GLY A 126 -10.89 -6.50 6.43
CA GLY A 126 -9.75 -5.92 7.14
C GLY A 126 -10.16 -4.86 8.15
N GLY A 127 -11.03 -3.93 7.77
CA GLY A 127 -11.59 -2.92 8.68
C GLY A 127 -12.35 -3.56 9.84
N ALA A 128 -13.24 -4.53 9.55
CA ALA A 128 -13.98 -5.26 10.58
C ALA A 128 -13.05 -6.01 11.55
N ALA A 129 -12.01 -6.68 11.06
CA ALA A 129 -11.03 -7.38 11.88
C ALA A 129 -10.21 -6.43 12.77
N ALA A 130 -9.96 -5.20 12.29
CA ALA A 130 -9.26 -4.16 13.05
C ALA A 130 -10.17 -3.37 14.00
N GLY A 131 -11.49 -3.53 13.91
CA GLY A 131 -12.46 -2.69 14.65
C GLY A 131 -12.46 -1.24 14.15
N VAL A 132 -12.16 -1.01 12.87
CA VAL A 132 -12.03 0.30 12.25
C VAL A 132 -13.07 0.44 11.13
N ASP A 133 -13.82 1.54 11.11
CA ASP A 133 -14.73 1.86 9.99
C ASP A 133 -13.95 2.54 8.86
N LEU A 134 -13.78 1.82 7.74
CA LEU A 134 -13.18 2.32 6.51
C LEU A 134 -14.26 2.66 5.50
N ARG A 135 -14.19 3.85 4.92
CA ARG A 135 -15.10 4.31 3.85
C ARG A 135 -14.32 4.57 2.57
N ILE A 136 -14.65 3.87 1.50
CA ILE A 136 -14.05 4.13 0.19
C ILE A 136 -14.57 5.48 -0.30
N VAL A 137 -13.67 6.44 -0.45
CA VAL A 137 -13.96 7.80 -0.90
C VAL A 137 -13.68 7.98 -2.38
N GLU A 138 -12.78 7.18 -2.96
CA GLU A 138 -12.43 7.24 -4.37
C GLU A 138 -11.97 5.88 -4.90
N ARG A 139 -12.19 5.65 -6.20
CA ARG A 139 -11.63 4.52 -6.94
C ARG A 139 -10.87 5.04 -8.14
N VAL A 140 -9.66 4.52 -8.32
CA VAL A 140 -8.78 4.90 -9.42
C VAL A 140 -8.36 3.64 -10.19
N GLY A 141 -8.26 3.77 -11.50
CA GLY A 141 -7.72 2.74 -12.40
C GLY A 141 -6.49 3.26 -13.13
N LEU A 142 -6.25 2.71 -14.32
CA LEU A 142 -5.21 3.21 -15.20
C LEU A 142 -5.49 4.66 -15.61
N PRO A 143 -4.47 5.52 -15.69
CA PRO A 143 -4.62 6.89 -16.12
C PRO A 143 -4.94 6.97 -17.61
N GLN A 144 -5.48 8.11 -18.07
CA GLN A 144 -5.93 8.30 -19.46
C GLN A 144 -4.79 8.20 -20.49
N ASP A 145 -3.57 8.47 -20.08
CA ASP A 145 -2.36 8.34 -20.92
C ASP A 145 -1.83 6.90 -21.01
N PHE A 146 -2.55 5.95 -20.38
CA PHE A 146 -2.29 4.51 -20.50
C PHE A 146 -3.46 3.81 -21.21
N PRO A 147 -3.56 3.93 -22.55
CA PRO A 147 -4.69 3.40 -23.31
C PRO A 147 -4.69 1.87 -23.32
N VAL A 148 -5.86 1.29 -23.17
CA VAL A 148 -6.07 -0.17 -23.26
C VAL A 148 -6.73 -0.48 -24.60
N ALA A 149 -6.17 -1.43 -25.35
CA ALA A 149 -6.74 -1.85 -26.63
C ALA A 149 -8.09 -2.58 -26.41
N PRO A 150 -9.13 -2.30 -27.20
CA PRO A 150 -10.45 -2.94 -27.04
C PRO A 150 -10.41 -4.47 -27.08
N GLY A 151 -9.49 -5.05 -27.86
CA GLY A 151 -9.29 -6.50 -27.95
C GLY A 151 -8.41 -7.10 -26.84
N PHE A 152 -7.95 -6.31 -25.85
CA PHE A 152 -7.10 -6.75 -24.76
C PHE A 152 -7.60 -6.20 -23.41
N PRO A 153 -8.77 -6.66 -22.94
CA PRO A 153 -9.38 -6.16 -21.69
C PRO A 153 -8.50 -6.43 -20.45
N GLU A 154 -7.63 -7.43 -20.48
CA GLU A 154 -6.64 -7.73 -19.41
C GLU A 154 -5.65 -6.58 -19.20
N GLY A 155 -5.48 -5.71 -20.19
CA GLY A 155 -4.69 -4.49 -20.08
C GLY A 155 -5.22 -3.53 -19.01
N ASN A 156 -6.51 -3.60 -18.66
CA ASN A 156 -7.12 -2.83 -17.57
C ASN A 156 -6.99 -3.54 -16.21
N TYR A 157 -5.77 -3.75 -15.79
CA TYR A 157 -5.46 -4.58 -14.62
C TYR A 157 -5.39 -3.82 -13.29
N LEU A 158 -5.18 -2.50 -13.30
CA LEU A 158 -4.98 -1.72 -12.08
C LEU A 158 -6.32 -1.42 -11.40
N LYS A 159 -6.42 -1.71 -10.13
CA LYS A 159 -7.52 -1.33 -9.25
C LYS A 159 -6.94 -0.68 -8.00
N VAL A 160 -7.42 0.51 -7.69
CA VAL A 160 -7.04 1.26 -6.50
C VAL A 160 -8.30 1.72 -5.79
N ALA A 161 -8.39 1.47 -4.50
CA ALA A 161 -9.38 2.05 -3.62
C ALA A 161 -8.68 3.00 -2.63
N ILE A 162 -9.18 4.20 -2.51
CA ILE A 162 -8.77 5.16 -1.47
C ILE A 162 -9.84 5.12 -0.40
N ALA A 163 -9.48 4.66 0.78
CA ALA A 163 -10.38 4.54 1.93
C ALA A 163 -9.97 5.53 3.02
N ALA A 164 -10.95 6.22 3.61
CA ALA A 164 -10.78 7.04 4.79
C ALA A 164 -11.17 6.26 6.04
N ARG A 165 -10.42 6.40 7.13
CA ARG A 165 -10.81 5.96 8.46
C ARG A 165 -11.77 6.98 9.07
N VAL A 166 -13.00 6.56 9.45
CA VAL A 166 -14.03 7.44 10.04
C VAL A 166 -14.26 7.20 11.51
N SER A 167 -13.80 6.08 12.06
CA SER A 167 -13.82 5.76 13.50
C SER A 167 -12.72 4.75 13.86
#